data_3de072d3eae00e25a167e3c94bf629ef
#
_entry.id   3de072d3eae00e25a167e3c94bf629ef
#
_cell.length_a   1.000
_cell.length_b   1.000
_cell.length_c   1.000
_cell.angle_alpha   90.00
_cell.angle_beta   90.00
_cell.angle_gamma   90.00
#
_symmetry.space_group_name_H-M   'P 1'
#
loop_
_entity.id
_entity.type
_entity.pdbx_description
1 polymer ?
#
loop_
_entity_poly.entity_id
_entity_poly.type
_entity_poly.pdbx_seq_one_letter_code
_entity_poly.pdbx_strand_id
1 'polypeptide(L)'
;MSAVPHLPALRRGRPYESLEKTQVVNHRTGEVMAEVSQIGAGILRKDLRAIGEARAALKRFTVSELIAISAKAGEFFLNGELPLGDKGHTQTADQYVATLSSTSGLPHVMVRRNMTKIHYALTNLGTVINGLSRGLPLDVIDRGFGEQSGAAVSYYPTT
;
A
#
# COMPACT_ATOMS: atom_id res chain seq x y z
N MET A 1 1.73 31.30 3.21
CA MET A 1 2.13 30.06 3.89
C MET A 1 1.41 28.92 3.17
N SER A 2 2.10 27.97 2.58
CA SER A 2 1.49 26.77 2.01
C SER A 2 0.81 26.00 3.14
N ALA A 3 -0.45 25.56 2.93
CA ALA A 3 -1.15 24.76 3.93
C ALA A 3 -0.38 23.46 4.16
N VAL A 4 -0.28 23.03 5.42
CA VAL A 4 0.36 21.76 5.80
C VAL A 4 -0.40 20.60 5.12
N PRO A 5 0.29 19.65 4.48
CA PRO A 5 -0.34 18.49 3.87
C PRO A 5 -1.17 17.71 4.89
N HIS A 6 -2.39 17.35 4.50
CA HIS A 6 -3.24 16.46 5.29
C HIS A 6 -3.27 15.06 4.64
N LEU A 7 -2.96 14.03 5.43
CA LEU A 7 -3.00 12.64 5.01
C LEU A 7 -4.28 12.01 5.56
N PRO A 8 -5.32 11.84 4.73
CA PRO A 8 -6.56 11.23 5.14
C PRO A 8 -6.35 9.73 5.38
N ALA A 9 -7.17 9.15 6.23
CA ALA A 9 -7.29 7.71 6.29
C ALA A 9 -8.03 7.20 5.04
N LEU A 10 -7.70 6.00 4.56
CA LEU A 10 -8.44 5.36 3.48
C LEU A 10 -9.46 4.39 4.07
N ARG A 11 -10.74 4.65 3.81
CA ARG A 11 -11.84 3.79 4.21
C ARG A 11 -12.57 3.28 2.98
N ARG A 12 -12.53 1.97 2.74
CA ARG A 12 -13.16 1.33 1.56
C ARG A 12 -12.76 2.00 0.24
N GLY A 13 -11.47 2.37 0.11
CA GLY A 13 -10.92 3.02 -1.07
C GLY A 13 -11.27 4.52 -1.21
N ARG A 14 -11.86 5.14 -0.19
CA ARG A 14 -12.20 6.58 -0.20
C ARG A 14 -11.45 7.32 0.90
N PRO A 15 -10.96 8.55 0.62
CA PRO A 15 -10.40 9.41 1.64
C PRO A 15 -11.40 9.67 2.76
N TYR A 16 -10.92 9.64 4.00
CA TYR A 16 -11.71 9.95 5.19
C TYR A 16 -10.91 10.89 6.08
N GLU A 17 -11.45 12.08 6.32
CA GLU A 17 -10.90 13.05 7.25
C GLU A 17 -11.51 12.83 8.63
N SER A 18 -10.66 12.55 9.62
CA SER A 18 -11.07 12.40 11.02
C SER A 18 -10.99 13.74 11.74
N LEU A 19 -11.83 13.91 12.76
CA LEU A 19 -11.71 15.01 13.73
C LEU A 19 -10.43 14.88 14.57
N GLU A 20 -10.02 13.64 14.85
CA GLU A 20 -8.78 13.34 15.55
C GLU A 20 -7.65 13.23 14.55
N LYS A 21 -6.62 14.07 14.72
CA LYS A 21 -5.43 14.10 13.86
C LYS A 21 -4.18 14.06 14.70
N THR A 22 -3.12 13.44 14.15
CA THR A 22 -1.78 13.46 14.72
C THR A 22 -0.88 14.28 13.82
N GLN A 23 -0.06 15.14 14.41
CA GLN A 23 0.94 15.93 13.69
C GLN A 23 2.21 15.11 13.50
N VAL A 24 2.74 15.15 12.28
CA VAL A 24 4.07 14.65 11.94
C VAL A 24 5.00 15.84 11.94
N VAL A 25 6.01 15.81 12.79
CA VAL A 25 6.91 16.95 13.01
C VAL A 25 8.33 16.65 12.54
N ASN A 26 9.04 17.68 12.15
CA ASN A 26 10.48 17.61 11.96
C ASN A 26 11.15 17.38 13.33
N HIS A 27 11.90 16.29 13.46
CA HIS A 27 12.50 15.89 14.73
C HIS A 27 13.55 16.88 15.28
N ARG A 28 14.10 17.76 14.44
CA ARG A 28 15.09 18.76 14.85
C ARG A 28 14.47 20.10 15.20
N THR A 29 13.49 20.55 14.42
CA THR A 29 12.93 21.90 14.53
C THR A 29 11.59 21.93 15.25
N GLY A 30 10.89 20.80 15.36
CA GLY A 30 9.51 20.73 15.85
C GLY A 30 8.48 21.28 14.87
N GLU A 31 8.87 21.71 13.67
CA GLU A 31 7.95 22.20 12.64
C GLU A 31 7.00 21.10 12.18
N VAL A 32 5.72 21.44 12.05
CA VAL A 32 4.71 20.51 11.56
C VAL A 32 4.88 20.30 10.05
N MET A 33 5.14 19.05 9.64
CA MET A 33 5.38 18.66 8.24
C MET A 33 4.12 18.10 7.59
N ALA A 34 3.25 17.46 8.35
CA ALA A 34 1.98 16.91 7.89
C ALA A 34 1.01 16.70 9.05
N GLU A 35 -0.28 16.58 8.74
CA GLU A 35 -1.33 16.09 9.64
C GLU A 35 -1.88 14.76 9.13
N VAL A 36 -2.07 13.80 10.01
CA VAL A 36 -2.57 12.45 9.67
C VAL A 36 -3.86 12.17 10.41
N SER A 37 -4.92 11.86 9.68
CA SER A 37 -6.21 11.45 10.26
C SER A 37 -6.07 10.13 11.02
N GLN A 38 -6.58 10.09 12.26
CA GLN A 38 -6.62 8.89 13.08
C GLN A 38 -7.96 8.16 12.90
N ILE A 39 -7.94 6.83 12.94
CA ILE A 39 -9.17 6.02 12.90
C ILE A 39 -9.36 5.37 14.27
N GLY A 40 -10.44 5.74 14.96
CA GLY A 40 -10.82 5.10 16.21
C GLY A 40 -11.26 3.63 16.02
N ALA A 41 -11.08 2.82 17.06
CA ALA A 41 -11.38 1.39 17.04
C ALA A 41 -12.84 1.06 16.63
N GLY A 42 -13.81 1.94 16.96
CA GLY A 42 -15.22 1.77 16.57
C GLY A 42 -15.42 1.80 15.05
N ILE A 43 -14.78 2.75 14.39
CA ILE A 43 -14.82 2.88 12.93
C ILE A 43 -14.14 1.67 12.27
N LEU A 44 -12.96 1.28 12.77
CA LEU A 44 -12.23 0.13 12.27
C LEU A 44 -13.06 -1.17 12.37
N ARG A 45 -13.69 -1.42 13.53
CA ARG A 45 -14.59 -2.57 13.70
C ARG A 45 -15.77 -2.58 12.72
N LYS A 46 -16.35 -1.39 12.45
CA LYS A 46 -17.41 -1.25 11.45
C LYS A 46 -16.93 -1.60 10.05
N ASP A 47 -15.75 -1.12 9.66
CA ASP A 47 -15.18 -1.40 8.33
C ASP A 47 -14.80 -2.87 8.17
N LEU A 48 -14.27 -3.51 9.23
CA LEU A 48 -13.95 -4.95 9.23
C LEU A 48 -15.19 -5.84 9.02
N ARG A 49 -16.38 -5.44 9.50
CA ARG A 49 -17.62 -6.19 9.23
C ARG A 49 -17.98 -6.26 7.74
N ALA A 50 -17.52 -5.30 6.97
CA ALA A 50 -17.76 -5.21 5.52
C ALA A 50 -16.58 -5.73 4.67
N ILE A 51 -15.59 -6.38 5.30
CA ILE A 51 -14.37 -6.85 4.61
C ILE A 51 -14.66 -7.85 3.49
N GLY A 52 -15.79 -8.55 3.56
CA GLY A 52 -16.24 -9.47 2.51
C GLY A 52 -16.41 -8.78 1.15
N GLU A 53 -16.89 -7.53 1.13
CA GLU A 53 -17.04 -6.74 -0.11
C GLU A 53 -15.65 -6.41 -0.71
N ALA A 54 -14.69 -5.99 0.12
CA ALA A 54 -13.33 -5.72 -0.31
C ALA A 54 -12.63 -6.97 -0.86
N ARG A 55 -12.83 -8.12 -0.18
CA ARG A 55 -12.33 -9.42 -0.64
C ARG A 55 -12.95 -9.81 -1.99
N ALA A 56 -14.24 -9.64 -2.17
CA ALA A 56 -14.92 -9.91 -3.43
C ALA A 56 -14.42 -9.01 -4.57
N ALA A 57 -14.15 -7.73 -4.27
CA ALA A 57 -13.58 -6.80 -5.25
C ALA A 57 -12.15 -7.20 -5.64
N LEU A 58 -11.30 -7.61 -4.68
CA LEU A 58 -9.93 -8.04 -4.94
C LEU A 58 -9.88 -9.33 -5.79
N LYS A 59 -10.80 -10.26 -5.57
CA LYS A 59 -10.92 -11.50 -6.33
C LYS A 59 -11.29 -11.32 -7.82
N ARG A 60 -11.64 -10.12 -8.26
CA ARG A 60 -11.86 -9.82 -9.70
C ARG A 60 -10.56 -9.69 -10.49
N PHE A 61 -9.44 -9.52 -9.80
CA PHE A 61 -8.13 -9.44 -10.42
C PHE A 61 -7.46 -10.81 -10.42
N THR A 62 -6.84 -11.15 -11.54
CA THR A 62 -5.95 -12.31 -11.62
C THR A 62 -4.65 -12.06 -10.86
N VAL A 63 -3.94 -13.12 -10.50
CA VAL A 63 -2.62 -13.01 -9.86
C VAL A 63 -1.65 -12.27 -10.79
N SER A 64 -1.71 -12.54 -12.10
CA SER A 64 -0.89 -11.84 -13.10
C SER A 64 -1.13 -10.33 -13.11
N GLU A 65 -2.41 -9.90 -13.04
CA GLU A 65 -2.76 -8.48 -12.96
C GLU A 65 -2.25 -7.85 -11.67
N LEU A 66 -2.37 -8.53 -10.53
CA LEU A 66 -1.87 -8.03 -9.25
C LEU A 66 -0.34 -7.89 -9.24
N ILE A 67 0.38 -8.83 -9.86
CA ILE A 67 1.83 -8.74 -10.06
C ILE A 67 2.18 -7.51 -10.91
N ALA A 68 1.48 -7.30 -12.03
CA ALA A 68 1.71 -6.16 -12.92
C ALA A 68 1.42 -4.81 -12.22
N ILE A 69 0.32 -4.74 -11.46
CA ILE A 69 -0.03 -3.56 -10.65
C ILE A 69 1.07 -3.26 -9.63
N SER A 70 1.57 -4.29 -8.94
CA SER A 70 2.62 -4.13 -7.93
C SER A 70 3.93 -3.67 -8.54
N ALA A 71 4.34 -4.23 -9.68
CA ALA A 71 5.54 -3.80 -10.39
C ALA A 71 5.43 -2.32 -10.83
N LYS A 72 4.29 -1.93 -11.40
CA LYS A 72 4.02 -0.54 -11.78
C LYS A 72 4.03 0.40 -10.56
N ALA A 73 3.47 -0.02 -9.43
CA ALA A 73 3.52 0.75 -8.18
C ALA A 73 4.98 0.93 -7.70
N GLY A 74 5.83 -0.08 -7.85
CA GLY A 74 7.26 -0.01 -7.54
C GLY A 74 7.98 1.05 -8.37
N GLU A 75 7.72 1.11 -9.68
CA GLU A 75 8.29 2.12 -10.56
C GLU A 75 7.85 3.54 -10.18
N PHE A 76 6.55 3.74 -9.92
CA PHE A 76 6.05 5.03 -9.46
C PHE A 76 6.65 5.44 -8.12
N PHE A 77 6.80 4.50 -7.18
CA PHE A 77 7.38 4.78 -5.87
C PHE A 77 8.83 5.25 -5.97
N LEU A 78 9.63 4.65 -6.88
CA LEU A 78 11.04 4.98 -7.01
C LEU A 78 11.28 6.25 -7.83
N ASN A 79 10.48 6.49 -8.88
CA ASN A 79 10.78 7.46 -9.93
C ASN A 79 9.67 8.50 -10.15
N GLY A 80 8.49 8.32 -9.54
CA GLY A 80 7.33 9.16 -9.81
C GLY A 80 7.26 10.41 -8.94
N GLU A 81 6.43 11.34 -9.39
CA GLU A 81 5.86 12.39 -8.56
C GLU A 81 4.43 11.95 -8.18
N LEU A 82 4.20 11.73 -6.88
CA LEU A 82 2.98 11.12 -6.40
C LEU A 82 2.11 12.12 -5.64
N PRO A 83 0.79 12.00 -5.70
CA PRO A 83 -0.10 12.78 -4.84
C PRO A 83 0.22 12.54 -3.37
N LEU A 84 0.27 13.61 -2.60
CA LEU A 84 0.46 13.59 -1.15
C LEU A 84 -0.76 14.15 -0.45
N GLY A 85 -1.51 13.26 0.19
CA GLY A 85 -2.74 13.65 0.88
C GLY A 85 -3.90 13.99 -0.04
N ASP A 86 -4.81 14.84 0.44
CA ASP A 86 -6.09 15.17 -0.20
C ASP A 86 -6.23 16.63 -0.65
N LYS A 87 -5.18 17.47 -0.45
CA LYS A 87 -5.19 18.92 -0.71
C LYS A 87 -4.35 19.35 -1.92
N GLY A 88 -4.15 18.45 -2.88
CA GLY A 88 -3.44 18.77 -4.13
C GLY A 88 -1.93 18.89 -3.99
N HIS A 89 -1.34 18.46 -2.88
CA HIS A 89 0.10 18.36 -2.74
C HIS A 89 0.64 17.16 -3.54
N THR A 90 1.87 17.29 -4.04
CA THR A 90 2.61 16.19 -4.66
C THR A 90 3.96 16.03 -3.98
N GLN A 91 4.57 14.86 -4.14
CA GLN A 91 5.88 14.54 -3.58
C GLN A 91 6.69 13.72 -4.58
N THR A 92 7.88 14.20 -4.91
CA THR A 92 8.88 13.44 -5.67
C THR A 92 9.64 12.47 -4.77
N ALA A 93 10.37 11.52 -5.36
CA ALA A 93 11.21 10.59 -4.61
C ALA A 93 12.26 11.32 -3.75
N ASP A 94 12.86 12.40 -4.25
CA ASP A 94 13.84 13.19 -3.51
C ASP A 94 13.19 13.95 -2.33
N GLN A 95 12.02 14.51 -2.54
CA GLN A 95 11.24 15.13 -1.46
C GLN A 95 10.83 14.10 -0.41
N TYR A 96 10.44 12.88 -0.82
CA TYR A 96 10.16 11.79 0.11
C TYR A 96 11.39 11.46 0.98
N VAL A 97 12.57 11.34 0.37
CA VAL A 97 13.84 11.08 1.11
C VAL A 97 14.10 12.17 2.12
N ALA A 98 13.98 13.45 1.72
CA ALA A 98 14.19 14.58 2.61
C ALA A 98 13.17 14.62 3.77
N THR A 99 11.88 14.41 3.46
CA THR A 99 10.81 14.40 4.45
C THR A 99 10.95 13.25 5.44
N LEU A 100 11.20 12.02 4.95
CA LEU A 100 11.39 10.87 5.82
C LEU A 100 12.63 11.02 6.71
N SER A 101 13.72 11.59 6.18
CA SER A 101 14.91 11.90 6.98
C SER A 101 14.60 12.93 8.06
N SER A 102 13.90 14.01 7.74
CA SER A 102 13.59 15.08 8.70
C SER A 102 12.58 14.66 9.77
N THR A 103 11.69 13.70 9.49
CA THR A 103 10.69 13.22 10.44
C THR A 103 11.17 12.04 11.30
N SER A 104 12.10 11.21 10.79
CA SER A 104 12.57 9.99 11.46
C SER A 104 13.99 10.05 11.97
N GLY A 105 14.79 11.01 11.51
CA GLY A 105 16.23 11.07 11.80
C GLY A 105 17.10 10.13 10.98
N LEU A 106 16.54 9.35 10.07
CA LEU A 106 17.30 8.42 9.23
C LEU A 106 18.17 9.17 8.21
N PRO A 107 19.46 8.81 8.03
CA PRO A 107 20.28 9.36 6.96
C PRO A 107 19.69 9.11 5.57
N HIS A 108 19.81 10.06 4.66
CA HIS A 108 19.31 9.95 3.28
C HIS A 108 19.75 8.66 2.57
N VAL A 109 20.99 8.22 2.77
CA VAL A 109 21.49 6.97 2.18
C VAL A 109 20.71 5.75 2.64
N MET A 110 20.28 5.72 3.90
CA MET A 110 19.48 4.61 4.43
C MET A 110 18.06 4.65 3.89
N VAL A 111 17.47 5.84 3.79
CA VAL A 111 16.14 6.02 3.17
C VAL A 111 16.18 5.53 1.72
N ARG A 112 17.16 5.95 0.92
CA ARG A 112 17.30 5.50 -0.48
C ARG A 112 17.51 3.99 -0.60
N ARG A 113 18.33 3.39 0.26
CA ARG A 113 18.49 1.92 0.31
C ARG A 113 17.18 1.21 0.61
N ASN A 114 16.38 1.75 1.53
CA ASN A 114 15.06 1.19 1.83
C ASN A 114 14.09 1.31 0.66
N MET A 115 14.09 2.45 -0.04
CA MET A 115 13.31 2.62 -1.28
C MET A 115 13.68 1.58 -2.33
N THR A 116 14.98 1.34 -2.56
CA THR A 116 15.46 0.31 -3.48
C THR A 116 14.97 -1.09 -3.09
N LYS A 117 14.97 -1.42 -1.78
CA LYS A 117 14.43 -2.70 -1.29
C LYS A 117 12.93 -2.84 -1.54
N ILE A 118 12.16 -1.77 -1.29
CA ILE A 118 10.71 -1.77 -1.54
C ILE A 118 10.44 -1.93 -3.03
N HIS A 119 11.13 -1.20 -3.88
CA HIS A 119 11.04 -1.34 -5.33
C HIS A 119 11.35 -2.79 -5.76
N TYR A 120 12.48 -3.35 -5.30
CA TYR A 120 12.84 -4.73 -5.58
C TYR A 120 11.75 -5.72 -5.15
N ALA A 121 11.20 -5.58 -3.96
CA ALA A 121 10.12 -6.45 -3.48
C ALA A 121 8.88 -6.36 -4.40
N LEU A 122 8.45 -5.17 -4.77
CA LEU A 122 7.28 -4.95 -5.61
C LEU A 122 7.46 -5.47 -7.05
N THR A 123 8.66 -5.30 -7.62
CA THR A 123 8.96 -5.73 -9.00
C THR A 123 9.27 -7.22 -9.13
N ASN A 124 9.59 -7.90 -8.02
CA ASN A 124 9.91 -9.34 -8.01
C ASN A 124 8.81 -10.23 -7.42
N LEU A 125 7.59 -9.73 -7.24
CA LEU A 125 6.48 -10.52 -6.71
C LEU A 125 6.20 -11.79 -7.52
N GLY A 126 6.33 -11.74 -8.84
CA GLY A 126 6.19 -12.91 -9.71
C GLY A 126 7.16 -14.04 -9.34
N THR A 127 8.43 -13.70 -9.10
CA THR A 127 9.45 -14.66 -8.65
C THR A 127 9.11 -15.25 -7.28
N VAL A 128 8.64 -14.41 -6.36
CA VAL A 128 8.24 -14.85 -5.01
C VAL A 128 7.04 -15.80 -5.08
N ILE A 129 6.01 -15.46 -5.85
CA ILE A 129 4.82 -16.30 -6.01
C ILE A 129 5.18 -17.62 -6.68
N ASN A 130 6.02 -17.60 -7.73
CA ASN A 130 6.51 -18.81 -8.39
C ASN A 130 7.26 -19.73 -7.40
N GLY A 131 8.12 -19.16 -6.54
CA GLY A 131 8.79 -19.92 -5.50
C GLY A 131 7.84 -20.52 -4.46
N LEU A 132 6.88 -19.74 -3.97
CA LEU A 132 5.89 -20.19 -2.98
C LEU A 132 4.94 -21.25 -3.55
N SER A 133 4.55 -21.12 -4.81
CA SER A 133 3.67 -22.06 -5.51
C SER A 133 4.39 -23.29 -6.07
N ARG A 134 5.71 -23.38 -5.85
CA ARG A 134 6.57 -24.46 -6.40
C ARG A 134 6.47 -24.60 -7.92
N GLY A 135 6.38 -23.47 -8.62
CA GLY A 135 6.32 -23.42 -10.08
C GLY A 135 4.94 -23.72 -10.68
N LEU A 136 3.88 -23.72 -9.89
CA LEU A 136 2.53 -23.81 -10.46
C LEU A 136 2.24 -22.64 -11.39
N PRO A 137 1.70 -22.88 -12.60
CA PRO A 137 1.28 -21.82 -13.49
C PRO A 137 0.29 -20.86 -12.83
N LEU A 138 0.38 -19.55 -13.12
CA LEU A 138 -0.47 -18.53 -12.49
C LEU A 138 -1.96 -18.74 -12.83
N ASP A 139 -2.28 -19.21 -14.03
CA ASP A 139 -3.65 -19.51 -14.43
C ASP A 139 -4.27 -20.66 -13.60
N VAL A 140 -3.46 -21.59 -13.12
CA VAL A 140 -3.91 -22.64 -12.20
C VAL A 140 -4.20 -22.06 -10.82
N ILE A 141 -3.36 -21.10 -10.36
CA ILE A 141 -3.58 -20.40 -9.09
C ILE A 141 -4.85 -19.56 -9.16
N ASP A 142 -5.09 -18.88 -10.27
CA ASP A 142 -6.27 -18.03 -10.48
C ASP A 142 -7.58 -18.83 -10.50
N ARG A 143 -7.57 -20.00 -11.13
CA ARG A 143 -8.76 -20.88 -11.22
C ARG A 143 -8.98 -21.72 -9.97
N GLY A 144 -7.94 -21.90 -9.15
CA GLY A 144 -7.96 -22.80 -8.00
C GLY A 144 -7.91 -24.29 -8.41
N PHE A 145 -7.55 -25.14 -7.46
CA PHE A 145 -7.67 -26.59 -7.61
C PHE A 145 -9.10 -26.99 -7.31
N GLY A 146 -9.91 -27.43 -8.26
CA GLY A 146 -11.21 -27.95 -7.88
C GLY A 146 -12.32 -28.04 -8.89
N GLU A 147 -12.10 -27.64 -10.14
CA GLU A 147 -13.14 -27.82 -11.19
C GLU A 147 -13.12 -29.17 -11.89
N GLN A 148 -12.30 -30.14 -11.45
CA GLN A 148 -12.18 -31.42 -12.16
C GLN A 148 -13.23 -32.49 -11.82
N SER A 149 -14.17 -32.24 -10.92
CA SER A 149 -15.12 -33.28 -10.55
C SER A 149 -16.55 -32.83 -10.23
N GLY A 150 -16.98 -31.69 -10.72
CA GLY A 150 -18.36 -31.22 -10.48
C GLY A 150 -18.72 -30.87 -9.02
N ALA A 151 -17.78 -31.02 -8.11
CA ALA A 151 -17.86 -30.54 -6.75
C ALA A 151 -16.84 -29.42 -6.60
N ALA A 152 -17.32 -28.18 -6.47
CA ALA A 152 -16.47 -27.01 -6.24
C ALA A 152 -15.74 -27.14 -4.89
N VAL A 153 -14.58 -27.76 -4.89
CA VAL A 153 -13.64 -27.65 -3.77
C VAL A 153 -12.75 -26.46 -4.05
N SER A 154 -13.20 -25.29 -3.61
CA SER A 154 -12.36 -24.10 -3.66
C SER A 154 -11.29 -24.20 -2.59
N TYR A 155 -10.09 -24.60 -2.96
CA TYR A 155 -8.91 -24.43 -2.11
C TYR A 155 -8.51 -22.96 -2.16
N TYR A 156 -9.14 -22.15 -1.33
CA TYR A 156 -8.58 -20.89 -0.91
C TYR A 156 -7.79 -21.14 0.37
N PRO A 157 -6.52 -20.69 0.46
CA PRO A 157 -5.86 -20.70 1.77
C PRO A 157 -6.74 -19.92 2.74
N THR A 158 -7.29 -20.62 3.70
CA THR A 158 -7.96 -20.01 4.85
C THR A 158 -6.85 -19.50 5.77
N THR A 159 -6.55 -18.23 5.73
CA THR A 159 -5.89 -17.52 6.82
C THR A 159 -6.76 -16.37 7.25
#